data_186c0841b2e6047d4b8fa1ae20ba5be9
#
_entry.id   186c0841b2e6047d4b8fa1ae20ba5be9
#
_cell.length_a   1.000
_cell.length_b   1.000
_cell.length_c   1.000
_cell.angle_alpha   90.00
_cell.angle_beta   90.00
_cell.angle_gamma   90.00
#
_symmetry.space_group_name_H-M   'P 1'
#
loop_
_entity.id
_entity.type
_entity.pdbx_description
1 polymer ?
#
loop_
_entity_poly.entity_id
_entity_poly.type
_entity_poly.pdbx_seq_one_letter_code
_entity_poly.pdbx_strand_id
1 'polypeptide(L)'
;MLAAIRMTCSLLKLRIGAAVAASALAGMAAASGPAISVAQASALAVAVLGASGAAGAFNHYYERDLDREMRRTRFRPFASGAFQPSLWWPISFLALLVASLALAAAANGLVSSLFVFLGSFTYGVVYTVWLKRRSAWNIVIGGLAGSFAVLAGAAAVDPTPQVVPV
;
A
#
# COMPACT_ATOMS: atom_id res chain seq x y z
N MET A 1 21.25 -11.32 11.45
CA MET A 1 20.13 -11.77 10.58
C MET A 1 18.77 -11.34 11.12
N LEU A 2 18.33 -11.70 12.33
CA LEU A 2 17.03 -11.32 12.91
C LEU A 2 16.77 -9.81 12.99
N ALA A 3 17.76 -9.00 13.32
CA ALA A 3 17.64 -7.54 13.38
C ALA A 3 17.35 -6.94 12.00
N ALA A 4 18.03 -7.41 10.96
CA ALA A 4 17.78 -6.95 9.58
C ALA A 4 16.36 -7.29 9.11
N ILE A 5 15.88 -8.51 9.38
CA ILE A 5 14.52 -8.95 9.07
C ILE A 5 13.49 -8.04 9.78
N ARG A 6 13.66 -7.79 11.08
CA ARG A 6 12.78 -6.89 11.84
C ARG A 6 12.75 -5.48 11.25
N MET A 7 13.90 -4.95 10.85
CA MET A 7 14.01 -3.62 10.25
C MET A 7 13.32 -3.57 8.89
N THR A 8 13.49 -4.58 8.04
CA THR A 8 12.81 -4.68 6.75
C THR A 8 11.29 -4.82 6.92
N CYS A 9 10.82 -5.65 7.84
CA CYS A 9 9.39 -5.77 8.16
C CYS A 9 8.80 -4.44 8.67
N SER A 10 9.56 -3.70 9.50
CA SER A 10 9.18 -2.37 9.97
C SER A 10 9.15 -1.35 8.83
N LEU A 11 10.13 -1.39 7.92
CA LEU A 11 10.21 -0.53 6.74
C LEU A 11 8.98 -0.71 5.85
N LEU A 12 8.64 -1.95 5.52
CA LEU A 12 7.50 -2.30 4.67
C LEU A 12 6.15 -2.19 5.40
N LYS A 13 6.14 -1.87 6.69
CA LYS A 13 4.91 -1.74 7.50
C LYS A 13 3.98 -2.94 7.35
N LEU A 14 4.51 -4.17 7.37
CA LEU A 14 3.76 -5.39 7.04
C LEU A 14 2.46 -5.55 7.85
N ARG A 15 2.41 -5.10 9.12
CA ARG A 15 1.18 -5.16 9.93
C ARG A 15 0.05 -4.32 9.34
N ILE A 16 0.37 -3.12 8.85
CA ILE A 16 -0.61 -2.23 8.20
C ILE A 16 -0.95 -2.79 6.83
N GLY A 17 0.07 -3.22 6.05
CA GLY A 17 -0.13 -3.84 4.76
C GLY A 17 -1.04 -5.08 4.83
N ALA A 18 -0.90 -5.91 5.85
CA ALA A 18 -1.77 -7.08 6.08
C ALA A 18 -3.23 -6.66 6.34
N ALA A 19 -3.46 -5.60 7.13
CA ALA A 19 -4.80 -5.07 7.36
C ALA A 19 -5.43 -4.53 6.06
N VAL A 20 -4.64 -3.81 5.24
CA VAL A 20 -5.09 -3.28 3.94
C VAL A 20 -5.38 -4.43 2.96
N ALA A 21 -4.56 -5.49 2.94
CA ALA A 21 -4.80 -6.68 2.14
C ALA A 21 -6.07 -7.41 2.59
N ALA A 22 -6.31 -7.53 3.91
CA ALA A 22 -7.54 -8.08 4.44
C ALA A 22 -8.78 -7.25 4.02
N SER A 23 -8.66 -5.92 3.98
CA SER A 23 -9.73 -5.03 3.46
C SER A 23 -10.02 -5.28 1.98
N ALA A 24 -8.98 -5.53 1.16
CA ALA A 24 -9.16 -5.90 -0.24
C ALA A 24 -9.88 -7.26 -0.40
N LEU A 25 -9.50 -8.26 0.41
CA LEU A 25 -10.19 -9.55 0.42
C LEU A 25 -11.64 -9.44 0.91
N ALA A 26 -11.91 -8.57 1.87
CA ALA A 26 -13.27 -8.28 2.31
C ALA A 26 -14.11 -7.63 1.19
N GLY A 27 -13.53 -6.68 0.44
CA GLY A 27 -14.17 -6.10 -0.74
C GLY A 27 -14.47 -7.14 -1.82
N MET A 28 -13.53 -8.07 -2.05
CA MET A 28 -13.70 -9.20 -2.97
C MET A 28 -14.84 -10.13 -2.51
N ALA A 29 -14.93 -10.42 -1.21
CA ALA A 29 -15.97 -11.30 -0.66
C ALA A 29 -17.36 -10.66 -0.64
N ALA A 30 -17.44 -9.33 -0.55
CA ALA A 30 -18.70 -8.57 -0.52
C ALA A 30 -19.27 -8.32 -1.93
N ALA A 31 -18.45 -8.41 -2.98
CA ALA A 31 -18.90 -8.16 -4.34
C ALA A 31 -19.70 -9.34 -4.89
N SER A 32 -20.77 -9.04 -5.65
CA SER A 32 -21.54 -10.03 -6.37
C SER A 32 -20.92 -10.28 -7.74
N GLY A 33 -20.73 -11.55 -8.11
CA GLY A 33 -20.12 -11.89 -9.40
C GLY A 33 -19.66 -13.34 -9.48
N PRO A 34 -18.84 -13.68 -10.47
CA PRO A 34 -18.33 -15.03 -10.64
C PRO A 34 -17.42 -15.45 -9.47
N ALA A 35 -17.36 -16.77 -9.24
CA ALA A 35 -16.50 -17.32 -8.19
C ALA A 35 -15.02 -16.99 -8.46
N ILE A 36 -14.35 -16.45 -7.45
CA ILE A 36 -12.94 -16.13 -7.48
C ILE A 36 -12.11 -17.32 -7.00
N SER A 37 -11.06 -17.65 -7.72
CA SER A 37 -10.14 -18.71 -7.32
C SER A 37 -9.26 -18.27 -6.14
N VAL A 38 -8.80 -19.26 -5.35
CA VAL A 38 -7.84 -19.01 -4.26
C VAL A 38 -6.56 -18.36 -4.80
N ALA A 39 -6.14 -18.70 -6.02
CA ALA A 39 -4.98 -18.09 -6.66
C ALA A 39 -5.18 -16.58 -6.92
N GLN A 40 -6.33 -16.17 -7.43
CA GLN A 40 -6.66 -14.76 -7.64
C GLN A 40 -6.73 -13.98 -6.33
N ALA A 41 -7.39 -14.55 -5.31
CA ALA A 41 -7.45 -13.92 -3.98
C ALA A 41 -6.05 -13.77 -3.36
N SER A 42 -5.21 -14.81 -3.46
CA SER A 42 -3.84 -14.76 -2.96
C SER A 42 -2.98 -13.75 -3.73
N ALA A 43 -3.12 -13.71 -5.06
CA ALA A 43 -2.40 -12.74 -5.89
C ALA A 43 -2.78 -11.30 -5.54
N LEU A 44 -4.08 -11.01 -5.33
CA LEU A 44 -4.54 -9.69 -4.89
C LEU A 44 -3.96 -9.32 -3.52
N ALA A 45 -4.02 -10.25 -2.55
CA ALA A 45 -3.49 -10.01 -1.22
C ALA A 45 -2.00 -9.69 -1.24
N VAL A 46 -1.20 -10.44 -2.02
CA VAL A 46 0.24 -10.20 -2.21
C VAL A 46 0.49 -8.88 -2.92
N ALA A 47 -0.27 -8.56 -3.98
CA ALA A 47 -0.15 -7.31 -4.70
C ALA A 47 -0.45 -6.09 -3.82
N VAL A 48 -1.54 -6.13 -3.05
CA VAL A 48 -1.90 -5.05 -2.11
C VAL A 48 -0.87 -4.92 -1.00
N LEU A 49 -0.40 -6.03 -0.45
CA LEU A 49 0.66 -6.04 0.58
C LEU A 49 1.95 -5.42 0.05
N GLY A 50 2.39 -5.81 -1.16
CA GLY A 50 3.58 -5.28 -1.80
C GLY A 50 3.48 -3.78 -2.12
N ALA A 51 2.37 -3.35 -2.72
CA ALA A 51 2.11 -1.96 -3.05
C ALA A 51 2.02 -1.07 -1.79
N SER A 52 1.34 -1.54 -0.73
CA SER A 52 1.31 -0.88 0.58
C SER A 52 2.71 -0.82 1.21
N GLY A 53 3.48 -1.89 1.09
CA GLY A 53 4.87 -1.95 1.57
C GLY A 53 5.77 -0.94 0.85
N ALA A 54 5.67 -0.84 -0.48
CA ALA A 54 6.41 0.12 -1.28
C ALA A 54 6.10 1.57 -0.86
N ALA A 55 4.81 1.92 -0.74
CA ALA A 55 4.38 3.24 -0.28
C ALA A 55 4.81 3.53 1.18
N GLY A 56 4.75 2.51 2.05
CA GLY A 56 5.21 2.59 3.44
C GLY A 56 6.72 2.83 3.55
N ALA A 57 7.51 2.12 2.75
CA ALA A 57 8.95 2.27 2.69
C ALA A 57 9.35 3.64 2.12
N PHE A 58 8.67 4.10 1.07
CA PHE A 58 8.83 5.45 0.54
C PHE A 58 8.56 6.52 1.61
N ASN A 59 7.49 6.38 2.40
CA ASN A 59 7.20 7.29 3.50
C ASN A 59 8.35 7.38 4.51
N HIS A 60 8.96 6.24 4.91
CA HIS A 60 10.11 6.23 5.81
C HIS A 60 11.35 6.90 5.19
N TYR A 61 11.56 6.70 3.88
CA TYR A 61 12.67 7.31 3.16
C TYR A 61 12.48 8.83 3.02
N TYR A 62 11.28 9.26 2.63
CA TYR A 62 10.95 10.68 2.41
C TYR A 62 10.99 11.49 3.70
N GLU A 63 10.51 10.91 4.80
CA GLU A 63 10.39 11.60 6.09
C GLU A 63 11.60 11.41 7.01
N ARG A 64 12.68 10.77 6.57
CA ARG A 64 13.83 10.38 7.41
C ARG A 64 14.41 11.52 8.26
N ASP A 65 14.46 12.73 7.71
CA ASP A 65 15.04 13.87 8.41
C ASP A 65 14.11 14.37 9.53
N LEU A 66 12.81 14.46 9.26
CA LEU A 66 11.79 14.81 10.26
C LEU A 66 11.65 13.69 11.32
N ASP A 67 11.73 12.44 10.92
CA ASP A 67 11.63 11.30 11.83
C ASP A 67 12.78 11.28 12.86
N ARG A 68 13.94 11.82 12.53
CA ARG A 68 15.08 11.97 13.49
C ARG A 68 14.74 12.88 14.67
N GLU A 69 13.97 13.91 14.44
CA GLU A 69 13.58 14.90 15.46
C GLU A 69 12.46 14.39 16.37
N MET A 70 11.68 13.39 15.88
CA MET A 70 10.51 12.89 16.59
C MET A 70 10.84 11.73 17.52
N ARG A 71 10.52 11.82 18.81
CA ARG A 71 10.75 10.77 19.84
C ARG A 71 10.20 9.39 19.41
N ARG A 72 9.03 9.33 18.73
CA ARG A 72 8.35 8.10 18.32
C ARG A 72 8.98 7.44 17.10
N THR A 73 9.59 8.22 16.20
CA THR A 73 9.99 7.74 14.86
C THR A 73 11.50 7.76 14.63
N ARG A 74 12.29 8.34 15.54
CA ARG A 74 13.76 8.40 15.44
C ARG A 74 14.46 7.03 15.34
N PHE A 75 13.76 5.96 15.69
CA PHE A 75 14.27 4.58 15.62
C PHE A 75 13.96 3.88 14.28
N ARG A 76 13.31 4.57 13.34
CA ARG A 76 13.05 4.03 11.99
C ARG A 76 14.36 3.83 11.24
N PRO A 77 14.46 2.84 10.34
CA PRO A 77 15.73 2.44 9.71
C PRO A 77 16.52 3.58 9.08
N PHE A 78 15.89 4.50 8.35
CA PHE A 78 16.57 5.65 7.76
C PHE A 78 16.83 6.78 8.76
N ALA A 79 15.93 7.00 9.69
CA ALA A 79 16.07 8.03 10.70
C ALA A 79 17.20 7.72 11.70
N SER A 80 17.33 6.45 12.09
CA SER A 80 18.40 5.98 12.99
C SER A 80 19.77 5.84 12.34
N GLY A 81 19.85 5.95 11.00
CA GLY A 81 21.09 5.72 10.25
C GLY A 81 21.43 4.24 10.02
N ALA A 82 20.56 3.30 10.44
CA ALA A 82 20.76 1.88 10.19
C ALA A 82 20.76 1.53 8.69
N PHE A 83 19.96 2.28 7.89
CA PHE A 83 20.02 2.24 6.44
C PHE A 83 20.52 3.58 5.91
N GLN A 84 21.61 3.54 5.15
CA GLN A 84 22.16 4.73 4.51
C GLN A 84 21.29 5.10 3.32
N PRO A 85 20.87 6.38 3.20
CA PRO A 85 20.09 6.86 2.06
C PRO A 85 20.89 6.71 0.77
N SER A 86 20.26 6.12 -0.26
CA SER A 86 20.84 6.01 -1.61
C SER A 86 19.72 6.03 -2.64
N LEU A 87 20.03 6.26 -3.92
CA LEU A 87 19.07 6.23 -5.02
C LEU A 87 18.51 4.83 -5.28
N TRP A 88 19.19 3.79 -4.84
CA TRP A 88 18.72 2.40 -4.99
C TRP A 88 17.43 2.13 -4.20
N TRP A 89 17.20 2.83 -3.09
CA TRP A 89 15.99 2.65 -2.29
C TRP A 89 14.72 3.08 -3.03
N PRO A 90 14.59 4.33 -3.54
CA PRO A 90 13.41 4.71 -4.32
C PRO A 90 13.22 3.84 -5.55
N ILE A 91 14.31 3.43 -6.23
CA ILE A 91 14.24 2.50 -7.37
C ILE A 91 13.64 1.16 -6.94
N SER A 92 14.10 0.60 -5.82
CA SER A 92 13.58 -0.67 -5.28
C SER A 92 12.10 -0.56 -4.88
N PHE A 93 11.68 0.57 -4.30
CA PHE A 93 10.28 0.79 -3.94
C PHE A 93 9.40 0.92 -5.19
N LEU A 94 9.88 1.62 -6.21
CA LEU A 94 9.19 1.73 -7.49
C LEU A 94 9.09 0.35 -8.18
N ALA A 95 10.17 -0.42 -8.20
CA ALA A 95 10.18 -1.77 -8.76
C ALA A 95 9.17 -2.69 -8.03
N LEU A 96 9.13 -2.63 -6.70
CA LEU A 96 8.15 -3.38 -5.91
C LEU A 96 6.72 -2.95 -6.21
N LEU A 97 6.47 -1.64 -6.35
CA LEU A 97 5.15 -1.12 -6.73
C LEU A 97 4.74 -1.63 -8.12
N VAL A 98 5.61 -1.48 -9.12
CA VAL A 98 5.33 -1.93 -10.50
C VAL A 98 5.08 -3.44 -10.56
N ALA A 99 5.89 -4.24 -9.87
CA ALA A 99 5.68 -5.69 -9.79
C ALA A 99 4.33 -6.04 -9.13
N SER A 100 3.95 -5.31 -8.07
CA SER A 100 2.67 -5.48 -7.39
C SER A 100 1.48 -5.14 -8.31
N LEU A 101 1.58 -4.03 -9.06
CA LEU A 101 0.55 -3.63 -10.01
C LEU A 101 0.43 -4.60 -11.19
N ALA A 102 1.56 -5.10 -11.70
CA ALA A 102 1.59 -6.11 -12.75
C ALA A 102 0.93 -7.43 -12.28
N LEU A 103 1.21 -7.85 -11.05
CA LEU A 103 0.57 -9.03 -10.45
C LEU A 103 -0.94 -8.84 -10.31
N ALA A 104 -1.39 -7.68 -9.79
CA ALA A 104 -2.81 -7.36 -9.68
C ALA A 104 -3.50 -7.34 -11.05
N ALA A 105 -2.88 -6.71 -12.06
CA ALA A 105 -3.41 -6.65 -13.41
C ALA A 105 -3.53 -8.03 -14.08
N ALA A 106 -2.49 -8.86 -13.95
CA ALA A 106 -2.44 -10.18 -14.55
C ALA A 106 -3.44 -11.17 -13.93
N ALA A 107 -3.67 -11.10 -12.62
CA ALA A 107 -4.53 -12.03 -11.90
C ALA A 107 -5.97 -11.53 -11.75
N ASN A 108 -6.19 -10.22 -11.64
CA ASN A 108 -7.48 -9.64 -11.22
C ASN A 108 -7.97 -8.51 -12.16
N GLY A 109 -7.27 -8.26 -13.27
CA GLY A 109 -7.65 -7.27 -14.25
C GLY A 109 -7.15 -5.84 -13.97
N LEU A 110 -7.20 -5.01 -15.01
CA LEU A 110 -6.64 -3.65 -14.99
C LEU A 110 -7.36 -2.73 -14.00
N VAL A 111 -8.69 -2.87 -13.84
CA VAL A 111 -9.46 -2.01 -12.93
C VAL A 111 -9.08 -2.26 -11.48
N SER A 112 -8.91 -3.52 -11.08
CA SER A 112 -8.41 -3.88 -9.75
C SER A 112 -7.01 -3.31 -9.52
N SER A 113 -6.09 -3.45 -10.50
CA SER A 113 -4.75 -2.88 -10.44
C SER A 113 -4.76 -1.35 -10.34
N LEU A 114 -5.68 -0.67 -11.06
CA LEU A 114 -5.84 0.78 -10.95
C LEU A 114 -6.20 1.21 -9.53
N PHE A 115 -7.12 0.51 -8.86
CA PHE A 115 -7.44 0.83 -7.46
C PHE A 115 -6.29 0.54 -6.50
N VAL A 116 -5.49 -0.51 -6.73
CA VAL A 116 -4.24 -0.74 -5.97
C VAL A 116 -3.26 0.42 -6.16
N PHE A 117 -3.12 0.92 -7.40
CA PHE A 117 -2.31 2.10 -7.69
C PHE A 117 -2.84 3.34 -6.97
N LEU A 118 -4.15 3.63 -7.07
CA LEU A 118 -4.76 4.80 -6.43
C LEU A 118 -4.57 4.78 -4.90
N GLY A 119 -4.69 3.62 -4.26
CA GLY A 119 -4.40 3.45 -2.84
C GLY A 119 -2.95 3.80 -2.50
N SER A 120 -2.00 3.24 -3.24
CA SER A 120 -0.57 3.48 -3.06
C SER A 120 -0.18 4.93 -3.36
N PHE A 121 -0.73 5.52 -4.40
CA PHE A 121 -0.51 6.92 -4.77
C PHE A 121 -1.08 7.87 -3.72
N THR A 122 -2.30 7.61 -3.25
CA THR A 122 -2.93 8.41 -2.18
C THR A 122 -2.08 8.39 -0.92
N TYR A 123 -1.59 7.22 -0.50
CA TYR A 123 -0.76 7.14 0.69
C TYR A 123 0.66 7.67 0.47
N GLY A 124 1.32 7.28 -0.62
CA GLY A 124 2.72 7.64 -0.88
C GLY A 124 2.89 9.10 -1.29
N VAL A 125 2.02 9.63 -2.15
CA VAL A 125 2.17 10.98 -2.71
C VAL A 125 1.22 11.96 -2.03
N VAL A 126 -0.09 11.73 -2.11
CA VAL A 126 -1.08 12.70 -1.63
C VAL A 126 -0.94 12.92 -0.12
N TYR A 127 -0.92 11.84 0.65
CA TYR A 127 -0.77 11.92 2.11
C TYR A 127 0.66 12.31 2.50
N THR A 128 1.68 11.54 2.09
CA THR A 128 3.06 11.69 2.61
C THR A 128 3.73 12.97 2.12
N VAL A 129 3.68 13.24 0.81
CA VAL A 129 4.42 14.36 0.22
C VAL A 129 3.65 15.66 0.32
N TRP A 130 2.35 15.61 0.07
CA TRP A 130 1.57 16.83 -0.10
C TRP A 130 0.83 17.27 1.17
N LEU A 131 -0.11 16.45 1.71
CA LEU A 131 -1.04 16.91 2.73
C LEU A 131 -0.50 16.88 4.16
N LYS A 132 0.35 15.92 4.49
CA LYS A 132 0.78 15.66 5.88
C LYS A 132 1.36 16.88 6.60
N ARG A 133 2.01 17.76 5.87
CA ARG A 133 2.63 18.98 6.42
C ARG A 133 1.81 20.24 6.18
N ARG A 134 0.66 20.16 5.50
CA ARG A 134 -0.10 21.33 5.03
C ARG A 134 -1.51 21.42 5.57
N SER A 135 -2.12 20.30 5.95
CA SER A 135 -3.53 20.28 6.30
C SER A 135 -3.88 19.17 7.29
N ALA A 136 -4.77 19.45 8.21
CA ALA A 136 -5.37 18.46 9.11
C ALA A 136 -6.25 17.42 8.35
N TRP A 137 -6.70 17.76 7.13
CA TRP A 137 -7.43 16.84 6.25
C TRP A 137 -6.59 15.65 5.76
N ASN A 138 -5.28 15.67 6.02
CA ASN A 138 -4.38 14.57 5.66
C ASN A 138 -4.87 13.21 6.17
N ILE A 139 -5.47 13.15 7.37
CA ILE A 139 -5.97 11.91 7.99
C ILE A 139 -7.17 11.38 7.21
N VAL A 140 -8.12 12.25 6.86
CA VAL A 140 -9.34 11.88 6.13
C VAL A 140 -8.98 11.42 4.71
N ILE A 141 -8.21 12.21 3.99
CA ILE A 141 -7.82 11.89 2.60
C ILE A 141 -6.87 10.68 2.58
N GLY A 142 -5.94 10.59 3.55
CA GLY A 142 -5.09 9.41 3.70
C GLY A 142 -5.86 8.11 3.97
N GLY A 143 -7.01 8.21 4.65
CA GLY A 143 -7.93 7.11 4.89
C GLY A 143 -8.52 6.50 3.61
N LEU A 144 -8.66 7.29 2.53
CA LEU A 144 -9.12 6.79 1.23
C LEU A 144 -8.22 5.69 0.65
N ALA A 145 -6.95 5.63 1.05
CA ALA A 145 -6.07 4.55 0.65
C ALA A 145 -6.63 3.16 1.05
N GLY A 146 -7.27 3.06 2.22
CA GLY A 146 -7.98 1.86 2.65
C GLY A 146 -9.25 1.57 1.83
N SER A 147 -10.00 2.62 1.48
CA SER A 147 -11.20 2.49 0.64
C SER A 147 -10.84 1.98 -0.77
N PHE A 148 -9.74 2.45 -1.35
CA PHE A 148 -9.25 1.94 -2.63
C PHE A 148 -8.86 0.46 -2.58
N ALA A 149 -8.39 -0.05 -1.44
CA ALA A 149 -8.12 -1.47 -1.29
C ALA A 149 -9.42 -2.30 -1.35
N VAL A 150 -10.50 -1.85 -0.70
CA VAL A 150 -11.82 -2.50 -0.79
C VAL A 150 -12.32 -2.49 -2.23
N LEU A 151 -12.20 -1.35 -2.93
CA LEU A 151 -12.60 -1.22 -4.33
C LEU A 151 -11.75 -2.10 -5.26
N ALA A 152 -10.45 -2.27 -4.97
CA ALA A 152 -9.60 -3.19 -5.72
C ALA A 152 -10.09 -4.64 -5.61
N GLY A 153 -10.54 -5.04 -4.41
CA GLY A 153 -11.14 -6.35 -4.19
C GLY A 153 -12.45 -6.52 -4.92
N ALA A 154 -13.36 -5.56 -4.82
CA ALA A 154 -14.64 -5.59 -5.53
C ALA A 154 -14.44 -5.63 -7.06
N ALA A 155 -13.54 -4.81 -7.60
CA ALA A 155 -13.23 -4.77 -9.03
C ALA A 155 -12.54 -6.03 -9.56
N ALA A 156 -11.96 -6.85 -8.69
CA ALA A 156 -11.43 -8.16 -9.06
C ALA A 156 -12.54 -9.19 -9.37
N VAL A 157 -13.74 -8.99 -8.80
CA VAL A 157 -14.92 -9.82 -9.02
C VAL A 157 -15.75 -9.28 -10.17
N ASP A 158 -16.06 -7.98 -10.13
CA ASP A 158 -16.80 -7.27 -11.18
C ASP A 158 -16.06 -5.95 -11.50
N PRO A 159 -15.46 -5.82 -12.69
CA PRO A 159 -14.79 -4.61 -13.10
C PRO A 159 -15.75 -3.46 -13.43
N THR A 160 -17.05 -3.73 -13.54
CA THR A 160 -18.08 -2.73 -13.76
C THR A 160 -18.64 -2.28 -12.40
N PRO A 161 -18.38 -1.04 -11.93
CA PRO A 161 -18.94 -0.57 -10.68
C PRO A 161 -20.45 -0.49 -10.80
N GLN A 162 -21.15 -1.52 -10.35
CA GLN A 162 -22.59 -1.46 -10.22
C GLN A 162 -22.91 -0.58 -9.01
N VAL A 163 -23.57 0.54 -9.25
CA VAL A 163 -24.28 1.25 -8.19
C VAL A 163 -25.36 0.28 -7.74
N VAL A 164 -25.15 -0.37 -6.59
CA VAL A 164 -26.21 -1.22 -6.01
C VAL A 164 -27.41 -0.29 -5.78
N PRO A 165 -28.54 -0.50 -6.45
CA PRO A 165 -29.73 0.24 -6.10
C PRO A 165 -30.13 -0.17 -4.68
N VAL A 166 -30.18 0.81 -3.79
CA VAL A 166 -30.65 0.67 -2.41
C VAL A 166 -32.14 0.38 -2.43
#